data_434af399dd6f2e6a8a750bc4ed4bcc22
#
_entry.id   434af399dd6f2e6a8a750bc4ed4bcc22
#
_cell.length_a   1.000
_cell.length_b   1.000
_cell.length_c   1.000
_cell.angle_alpha   90.00
_cell.angle_beta   90.00
_cell.angle_gamma   90.00
#
_symmetry.space_group_name_H-M   'P 1'
#
loop_
_entity.id
_entity.type
_entity.pdbx_description
1 polymer ?
#
loop_
_entity_poly.entity_id
_entity_poly.type
_entity_poly.pdbx_seq_one_letter_code
_entity_poly.pdbx_strand_id
1 'polypeptide(L)'
;VIPGVCTASEVQSAVKMGLNTLKFFPAEASGGVNMIKNLCSPFPQVKFMTTGGISPTNLAEYAACEHVLAVGGSWMVKSSLIETENWDEITRLCREAILKAQGFEFIHFGINTNSIDDAKKAALGFASFGMDARIGNSSTFMDTTIELMHSQFRGTHGHIGYRCFNVERSLKYLSSYGFTPAKDTIKLDSKGRIKVVYLNEEIEGFAI
;
A
#
# COMPACT_ATOMS: atom_id res chain seq x y z
N VAL A 1 -5.22 13.13 -22.97
CA VAL A 1 -5.72 14.30 -22.20
C VAL A 1 -6.41 13.76 -20.95
N ILE A 2 -6.15 14.38 -19.79
CA ILE A 2 -6.84 14.10 -18.52
C ILE A 2 -7.59 15.37 -18.15
N PRO A 3 -8.92 15.44 -18.38
CA PRO A 3 -9.70 16.65 -18.11
C PRO A 3 -9.88 16.91 -16.62
N GLY A 4 -9.91 18.19 -16.24
CA GLY A 4 -10.17 18.62 -14.87
C GLY A 4 -11.66 18.62 -14.58
N VAL A 5 -12.03 18.10 -13.40
CA VAL A 5 -13.42 18.05 -12.92
C VAL A 5 -13.44 18.22 -11.40
N CYS A 6 -14.55 18.71 -10.86
CA CYS A 6 -14.82 18.74 -9.43
C CYS A 6 -16.29 18.49 -9.07
N THR A 7 -17.17 18.36 -10.06
CA THR A 7 -18.62 18.15 -9.87
C THR A 7 -19.12 16.89 -10.58
N ALA A 8 -20.26 16.37 -10.13
CA ALA A 8 -20.88 15.19 -10.74
C ALA A 8 -21.26 15.44 -12.22
N SER A 9 -21.70 16.66 -12.57
CA SER A 9 -22.05 17.01 -13.94
C SER A 9 -20.86 17.01 -14.88
N GLU A 10 -19.70 17.49 -14.42
CA GLU A 10 -18.44 17.45 -15.18
C GLU A 10 -17.95 16.02 -15.36
N VAL A 11 -18.00 15.20 -14.28
CA VAL A 11 -17.68 13.76 -14.36
C VAL A 11 -18.59 13.06 -15.37
N GLN A 12 -19.92 13.29 -15.30
CA GLN A 12 -20.87 12.71 -16.25
C GLN A 12 -20.57 13.11 -17.69
N SER A 13 -20.20 14.38 -17.92
CA SER A 13 -19.84 14.88 -19.25
C SER A 13 -18.58 14.18 -19.78
N ALA A 14 -17.56 14.03 -18.94
CA ALA A 14 -16.34 13.33 -19.30
C ALA A 14 -16.60 11.83 -19.62
N VAL A 15 -17.39 11.15 -18.78
CA VAL A 15 -17.78 9.74 -19.01
C VAL A 15 -18.54 9.54 -20.31
N LYS A 16 -19.45 10.47 -20.68
CA LYS A 16 -20.15 10.46 -21.99
C LYS A 16 -19.20 10.58 -23.18
N MET A 17 -18.04 11.18 -23.00
CA MET A 17 -16.96 11.25 -24.01
C MET A 17 -16.04 10.02 -23.98
N GLY A 18 -16.31 9.00 -23.14
CA GLY A 18 -15.48 7.81 -23.00
C GLY A 18 -14.26 8.01 -22.11
N LEU A 19 -14.16 9.09 -21.33
CA LEU A 19 -13.02 9.42 -20.48
C LEU A 19 -13.31 8.97 -19.04
N ASN A 20 -12.54 7.98 -18.55
CA ASN A 20 -12.68 7.42 -17.22
C ASN A 20 -11.49 7.74 -16.30
N THR A 21 -10.44 8.39 -16.82
CA THR A 21 -9.33 8.94 -16.01
C THR A 21 -9.43 10.45 -16.03
N LEU A 22 -9.68 11.04 -14.87
CA LEU A 22 -9.98 12.46 -14.72
C LEU A 22 -9.03 13.13 -13.72
N LYS A 23 -8.86 14.45 -13.82
CA LYS A 23 -8.11 15.22 -12.82
C LYS A 23 -9.09 15.85 -11.83
N PHE A 24 -9.04 15.44 -10.56
CA PHE A 24 -9.82 16.09 -9.51
C PHE A 24 -9.06 17.31 -8.98
N PHE A 25 -9.62 18.50 -9.24
CA PHE A 25 -8.97 19.77 -8.92
C PHE A 25 -9.99 20.89 -8.70
N PRO A 26 -9.77 21.77 -7.70
CA PRO A 26 -8.77 21.68 -6.61
C PRO A 26 -9.20 20.66 -5.54
N ALA A 27 -8.37 19.65 -5.25
CA ALA A 27 -8.80 18.46 -4.51
C ALA A 27 -9.29 18.77 -3.08
N GLU A 28 -8.48 19.43 -2.26
CA GLU A 28 -8.84 19.74 -0.87
C GLU A 28 -10.03 20.71 -0.79
N ALA A 29 -9.97 21.79 -1.56
CA ALA A 29 -11.03 22.81 -1.56
C ALA A 29 -12.38 22.28 -2.07
N SER A 30 -12.36 21.20 -2.86
CA SER A 30 -13.57 20.55 -3.41
C SER A 30 -14.09 19.40 -2.56
N GLY A 31 -13.59 19.22 -1.33
CA GLY A 31 -14.09 18.22 -0.38
C GLY A 31 -13.25 16.94 -0.27
N GLY A 32 -12.03 16.95 -0.83
CA GLY A 32 -11.02 15.92 -0.58
C GLY A 32 -11.43 14.51 -1.00
N VAL A 33 -10.91 13.52 -0.28
CA VAL A 33 -11.17 12.09 -0.53
C VAL A 33 -12.65 11.74 -0.34
N ASN A 34 -13.37 12.42 0.54
CA ASN A 34 -14.79 12.18 0.74
C ASN A 34 -15.61 12.54 -0.51
N MET A 35 -15.29 13.65 -1.17
CA MET A 35 -15.94 14.02 -2.43
C MET A 35 -15.62 13.04 -3.54
N ILE A 36 -14.38 12.55 -3.63
CA ILE A 36 -13.98 11.51 -4.60
C ILE A 36 -14.83 10.25 -4.42
N LYS A 37 -14.99 9.75 -3.18
CA LYS A 37 -15.83 8.59 -2.88
C LYS A 37 -17.29 8.81 -3.31
N ASN A 38 -17.85 9.99 -3.03
CA ASN A 38 -19.21 10.34 -3.40
C ASN A 38 -19.39 10.42 -4.92
N LEU A 39 -18.44 11.00 -5.65
CA LEU A 39 -18.44 11.04 -7.11
C LEU A 39 -18.33 9.65 -7.73
N CYS A 40 -17.53 8.76 -7.14
CA CYS A 40 -17.36 7.40 -7.65
C CYS A 40 -18.54 6.47 -7.36
N SER A 41 -19.43 6.80 -6.42
CA SER A 41 -20.63 6.01 -6.16
C SER A 41 -21.50 5.81 -7.42
N PRO A 42 -21.91 6.86 -8.14
CA PRO A 42 -22.61 6.73 -9.43
C PRO A 42 -21.68 6.45 -10.63
N PHE A 43 -20.37 6.63 -10.50
CA PHE A 43 -19.37 6.45 -11.56
C PHE A 43 -18.22 5.52 -11.13
N PRO A 44 -18.49 4.24 -10.81
CA PRO A 44 -17.48 3.34 -10.21
C PRO A 44 -16.28 3.04 -11.12
N GLN A 45 -16.42 3.23 -12.42
CA GLN A 45 -15.34 3.06 -13.41
C GLN A 45 -14.34 4.21 -13.43
N VAL A 46 -14.68 5.36 -12.83
CA VAL A 46 -13.83 6.54 -12.88
C VAL A 46 -12.68 6.42 -11.88
N LYS A 47 -11.51 6.85 -12.34
CA LYS A 47 -10.29 6.99 -11.53
C LYS A 47 -9.79 8.43 -11.61
N PHE A 48 -9.19 8.91 -10.54
CA PHE A 48 -8.75 10.28 -10.43
C PHE A 48 -7.23 10.42 -10.29
N MET A 49 -6.66 11.38 -10.99
CA MET A 49 -5.43 12.04 -10.61
C MET A 49 -5.81 13.26 -9.77
N THR A 50 -5.33 13.35 -8.54
CA THR A 50 -5.70 14.41 -7.59
C THR A 50 -4.61 15.45 -7.45
N THR A 51 -4.97 16.72 -7.47
CA THR A 51 -4.05 17.84 -7.23
C THR A 51 -4.79 19.01 -6.55
N GLY A 52 -4.05 19.87 -5.86
CA GLY A 52 -4.57 21.05 -5.19
C GLY A 52 -4.80 20.85 -3.69
N GLY A 53 -3.93 21.44 -2.88
CA GLY A 53 -3.95 21.36 -1.43
C GLY A 53 -3.36 20.07 -0.85
N ILE A 54 -2.76 19.20 -1.69
CA ILE A 54 -2.14 17.96 -1.19
C ILE A 54 -0.73 18.26 -0.68
N SER A 55 -0.40 17.65 0.45
CA SER A 55 0.81 17.86 1.23
C SER A 55 1.30 16.54 1.84
N PRO A 56 2.48 16.50 2.48
CA PRO A 56 2.92 15.29 3.18
C PRO A 56 1.94 14.79 4.26
N THR A 57 1.10 15.65 4.82
CA THR A 57 0.19 15.28 5.91
C THR A 57 -1.03 14.50 5.45
N ASN A 58 -1.58 14.82 4.26
CA ASN A 58 -2.79 14.19 3.72
C ASN A 58 -2.53 13.23 2.53
N LEU A 59 -1.29 13.18 2.00
CA LEU A 59 -0.92 12.32 0.87
C LEU A 59 -1.35 10.86 1.07
N ALA A 60 -1.17 10.30 2.27
CA ALA A 60 -1.49 8.91 2.57
C ALA A 60 -2.99 8.60 2.40
N GLU A 61 -3.86 9.51 2.81
CA GLU A 61 -5.30 9.36 2.67
C GLU A 61 -5.73 9.28 1.19
N TYR A 62 -5.17 10.15 0.35
CA TYR A 62 -5.40 10.09 -1.10
C TYR A 62 -4.83 8.81 -1.71
N ALA A 63 -3.60 8.44 -1.35
CA ALA A 63 -2.94 7.26 -1.89
C ALA A 63 -3.64 5.94 -1.49
N ALA A 64 -4.31 5.91 -0.33
CA ALA A 64 -5.11 4.78 0.13
C ALA A 64 -6.47 4.65 -0.57
N CYS A 65 -6.96 5.72 -1.24
CA CYS A 65 -8.26 5.71 -1.91
C CYS A 65 -8.18 4.88 -3.21
N GLU A 66 -9.00 3.83 -3.33
CA GLU A 66 -9.01 2.93 -4.49
C GLU A 66 -9.36 3.64 -5.82
N HIS A 67 -9.99 4.81 -5.78
CA HIS A 67 -10.33 5.62 -6.94
C HIS A 67 -9.25 6.62 -7.35
N VAL A 68 -8.15 6.69 -6.59
CA VAL A 68 -7.02 7.59 -6.89
C VAL A 68 -5.88 6.80 -7.54
N LEU A 69 -5.59 7.14 -8.80
CA LEU A 69 -4.48 6.56 -9.57
C LEU A 69 -3.15 7.26 -9.28
N ALA A 70 -3.20 8.58 -9.15
CA ALA A 70 -2.02 9.41 -8.97
C ALA A 70 -2.33 10.63 -8.11
N VAL A 71 -1.32 11.09 -7.40
CA VAL A 71 -1.37 12.28 -6.56
C VAL A 71 -0.29 13.25 -7.02
N GLY A 72 -0.68 14.49 -7.28
CA GLY A 72 0.26 15.58 -7.59
C GLY A 72 0.29 16.62 -6.50
N GLY A 73 1.48 17.11 -6.20
CA GLY A 73 1.68 18.17 -5.22
C GLY A 73 2.90 19.01 -5.54
N SER A 74 2.88 20.26 -5.13
CA SER A 74 3.96 21.24 -5.38
C SER A 74 4.97 21.33 -4.25
N TRP A 75 4.72 20.70 -3.08
CA TRP A 75 5.61 20.82 -1.94
C TRP A 75 7.01 20.21 -2.15
N MET A 76 7.13 19.24 -3.06
CA MET A 76 8.38 18.58 -3.40
C MET A 76 9.29 19.46 -4.25
N VAL A 77 8.69 20.35 -5.06
CA VAL A 77 9.40 21.16 -6.05
C VAL A 77 8.97 22.63 -5.86
N LYS A 78 9.32 23.20 -4.70
CA LYS A 78 9.06 24.60 -4.40
C LYS A 78 9.95 25.50 -5.27
N SER A 79 9.43 26.65 -5.70
CA SER A 79 10.18 27.63 -6.50
C SER A 79 11.51 27.99 -5.84
N SER A 80 11.53 28.17 -4.51
CA SER A 80 12.74 28.48 -3.75
C SER A 80 13.84 27.39 -3.85
N LEU A 81 13.45 26.11 -3.96
CA LEU A 81 14.42 25.03 -4.13
C LEU A 81 15.00 25.01 -5.54
N ILE A 82 14.21 25.39 -6.55
CA ILE A 82 14.66 25.52 -7.93
C ILE A 82 15.60 26.72 -8.07
N GLU A 83 15.22 27.86 -7.51
CA GLU A 83 16.01 29.10 -7.55
C GLU A 83 17.37 28.98 -6.87
N THR A 84 17.45 28.13 -5.82
CA THR A 84 18.69 27.83 -5.12
C THR A 84 19.40 26.57 -5.62
N GLU A 85 18.92 25.98 -6.73
CA GLU A 85 19.46 24.72 -7.32
C GLU A 85 19.60 23.57 -6.33
N ASN A 86 18.70 23.50 -5.33
CA ASN A 86 18.75 22.48 -4.28
C ASN A 86 18.09 21.15 -4.75
N TRP A 87 18.72 20.53 -5.73
CA TRP A 87 18.25 19.29 -6.38
C TRP A 87 18.24 18.10 -5.44
N ASP A 88 19.15 18.05 -4.49
CA ASP A 88 19.21 16.96 -3.49
C ASP A 88 17.97 16.96 -2.60
N GLU A 89 17.56 18.13 -2.12
CA GLU A 89 16.35 18.27 -1.31
C GLU A 89 15.08 17.93 -2.12
N ILE A 90 14.99 18.37 -3.37
CA ILE A 90 13.89 17.98 -4.28
C ILE A 90 13.84 16.46 -4.43
N THR A 91 15.00 15.83 -4.68
CA THR A 91 15.12 14.37 -4.81
C THR A 91 14.68 13.66 -3.53
N ARG A 92 15.12 14.14 -2.37
CA ARG A 92 14.75 13.59 -1.06
C ARG A 92 13.22 13.67 -0.84
N LEU A 93 12.62 14.84 -1.06
CA LEU A 93 11.19 15.06 -0.90
C LEU A 93 10.35 14.20 -1.87
N CYS A 94 10.80 14.04 -3.11
CA CYS A 94 10.15 13.16 -4.09
C CYS A 94 10.19 11.69 -3.65
N ARG A 95 11.35 11.21 -3.17
CA ARG A 95 11.49 9.83 -2.66
C ARG A 95 10.59 9.59 -1.45
N GLU A 96 10.55 10.52 -0.50
CA GLU A 96 9.66 10.43 0.67
C GLU A 96 8.19 10.38 0.26
N ALA A 97 7.78 11.23 -0.69
CA ALA A 97 6.41 11.23 -1.20
C ALA A 97 6.04 9.88 -1.86
N ILE A 98 6.93 9.34 -2.69
CA ILE A 98 6.75 8.05 -3.36
C ILE A 98 6.64 6.92 -2.32
N LEU A 99 7.54 6.88 -1.34
CA LEU A 99 7.51 5.88 -0.28
C LEU A 99 6.23 5.97 0.56
N LYS A 100 5.86 7.18 0.97
CA LYS A 100 4.64 7.43 1.74
C LYS A 100 3.37 7.01 0.99
N ALA A 101 3.36 7.19 -0.33
CA ALA A 101 2.24 6.77 -1.18
C ALA A 101 2.09 5.23 -1.25
N GLN A 102 3.09 4.42 -0.89
CA GLN A 102 2.94 2.96 -0.81
C GLN A 102 2.15 2.56 0.44
N GLY A 103 2.30 3.29 1.55
CA GLY A 103 1.65 3.00 2.83
C GLY A 103 2.13 1.69 3.45
N PHE A 104 3.44 1.42 3.34
CA PHE A 104 4.02 0.25 3.97
C PHE A 104 3.90 0.33 5.50
N GLU A 105 3.33 -0.74 6.06
CA GLU A 105 3.14 -0.92 7.49
C GLU A 105 3.58 -2.34 7.85
N PHE A 106 4.47 -2.47 8.82
CA PHE A 106 4.81 -3.77 9.40
C PHE A 106 3.58 -4.37 10.09
N ILE A 107 3.26 -5.63 9.81
CA ILE A 107 2.10 -6.31 10.38
C ILE A 107 2.53 -7.42 11.34
N HIS A 108 3.35 -8.38 10.89
CA HIS A 108 3.74 -9.50 11.71
C HIS A 108 5.07 -10.09 11.27
N PHE A 109 5.62 -10.87 12.17
CA PHE A 109 6.80 -11.68 11.98
C PHE A 109 6.40 -13.15 12.01
N GLY A 110 6.57 -13.84 10.90
CA GLY A 110 6.35 -15.28 10.80
C GLY A 110 7.64 -16.04 11.13
N ILE A 111 7.57 -16.97 12.06
CA ILE A 111 8.69 -17.83 12.45
C ILE A 111 8.38 -19.25 12.00
N ASN A 112 9.27 -19.84 11.21
CA ASN A 112 9.14 -21.22 10.82
C ASN A 112 9.43 -22.14 12.02
N THR A 113 8.55 -23.11 12.26
CA THR A 113 8.82 -24.22 13.17
C THR A 113 8.75 -25.55 12.40
N ASN A 114 9.26 -26.64 12.99
CA ASN A 114 9.27 -27.94 12.31
C ASN A 114 7.94 -28.68 12.45
N SER A 115 7.14 -28.33 13.47
CA SER A 115 5.87 -29.00 13.77
C SER A 115 4.93 -28.11 14.58
N ILE A 116 3.66 -28.51 14.64
CA ILE A 116 2.67 -27.86 15.52
C ILE A 116 3.09 -27.94 17.01
N ASP A 117 3.80 -28.99 17.42
CA ASP A 117 4.23 -29.14 18.82
C ASP A 117 5.40 -28.21 19.13
N ASP A 118 6.30 -27.96 18.16
CA ASP A 118 7.34 -26.94 18.28
C ASP A 118 6.73 -25.54 18.35
N ALA A 119 5.71 -25.28 17.52
CA ALA A 119 4.97 -24.01 17.57
C ALA A 119 4.27 -23.80 18.92
N LYS A 120 3.64 -24.85 19.49
CA LYS A 120 3.04 -24.79 20.83
C LYS A 120 4.08 -24.52 21.91
N LYS A 121 5.24 -25.18 21.84
CA LYS A 121 6.35 -24.97 22.79
C LYS A 121 6.86 -23.52 22.70
N ALA A 122 7.03 -22.99 21.49
CA ALA A 122 7.41 -21.60 21.29
C ALA A 122 6.33 -20.65 21.83
N ALA A 123 5.04 -20.96 21.59
CA ALA A 123 3.92 -20.17 22.10
C ALA A 123 3.91 -20.08 23.63
N LEU A 124 4.23 -21.17 24.35
CA LEU A 124 4.38 -21.14 25.81
C LEU A 124 5.52 -20.20 26.25
N GLY A 125 6.62 -20.17 25.47
CA GLY A 125 7.70 -19.21 25.70
C GLY A 125 7.23 -17.76 25.58
N PHE A 126 6.51 -17.41 24.50
CA PHE A 126 5.97 -16.06 24.31
C PHE A 126 4.87 -15.71 25.32
N ALA A 127 4.04 -16.70 25.75
CA ALA A 127 3.03 -16.49 26.78
C ALA A 127 3.63 -16.07 28.12
N SER A 128 4.87 -16.50 28.45
CA SER A 128 5.56 -16.03 29.66
C SER A 128 5.91 -14.54 29.65
N PHE A 129 5.88 -13.89 28.47
CA PHE A 129 5.98 -12.43 28.32
C PHE A 129 4.60 -11.73 28.26
N GLY A 130 3.50 -12.47 28.53
CA GLY A 130 2.14 -11.93 28.57
C GLY A 130 1.42 -11.87 27.22
N MET A 131 1.94 -12.56 26.18
CA MET A 131 1.27 -12.62 24.89
C MET A 131 0.20 -13.72 24.85
N ASP A 132 -0.94 -13.43 24.21
CA ASP A 132 -2.05 -14.37 24.04
C ASP A 132 -1.89 -15.21 22.76
N ALA A 133 -2.09 -16.52 22.88
CA ALA A 133 -2.01 -17.46 21.76
C ALA A 133 -3.37 -17.67 21.08
N ARG A 134 -3.43 -17.52 19.76
CA ARG A 134 -4.57 -17.90 18.93
C ARG A 134 -4.13 -18.97 17.92
N ILE A 135 -4.58 -20.22 18.18
CA ILE A 135 -4.23 -21.35 17.33
C ILE A 135 -5.12 -21.37 16.09
N GLY A 136 -4.51 -21.34 14.91
CA GLY A 136 -5.15 -21.53 13.61
C GLY A 136 -4.84 -22.90 13.01
N ASN A 137 -5.21 -23.10 11.75
CA ASN A 137 -5.00 -24.39 11.06
C ASN A 137 -3.54 -24.62 10.66
N SER A 138 -2.83 -23.60 10.23
CA SER A 138 -1.45 -23.65 9.69
C SER A 138 -0.44 -22.91 10.53
N SER A 139 -0.90 -22.12 11.49
CA SER A 139 -0.05 -21.29 12.35
C SER A 139 -0.72 -20.97 13.68
N THR A 140 0.08 -20.51 14.63
CA THR A 140 -0.37 -19.96 15.92
C THR A 140 0.08 -18.52 16.00
N PHE A 141 -0.86 -17.57 16.12
CA PHE A 141 -0.55 -16.18 16.36
C PHE A 141 -0.37 -15.93 17.86
N MET A 142 0.72 -15.23 18.19
CA MET A 142 0.90 -14.59 19.48
C MET A 142 0.49 -13.12 19.33
N ASP A 143 -0.59 -12.73 19.98
CA ASP A 143 -1.31 -11.48 19.73
C ASP A 143 -1.60 -11.29 18.23
N THR A 144 -1.07 -10.21 17.62
CA THR A 144 -1.24 -9.91 16.19
C THR A 144 0.08 -9.80 15.44
N THR A 145 1.22 -9.93 16.15
CA THR A 145 2.54 -9.54 15.63
C THR A 145 3.50 -10.68 15.39
N ILE A 146 3.31 -11.83 16.03
CA ILE A 146 4.14 -13.03 15.82
C ILE A 146 3.28 -14.18 15.34
N GLU A 147 3.65 -14.79 14.22
CA GLU A 147 3.01 -15.96 13.65
C GLU A 147 3.97 -17.15 13.72
N LEU A 148 3.65 -18.15 14.52
CA LEU A 148 4.41 -19.39 14.62
C LEU A 148 3.83 -20.38 13.61
N MET A 149 4.56 -20.65 12.54
CA MET A 149 4.16 -21.60 11.50
C MET A 149 4.17 -23.02 12.05
N HIS A 150 3.17 -23.86 11.71
CA HIS A 150 3.11 -25.26 12.16
C HIS A 150 4.01 -26.21 11.34
N SER A 151 4.67 -25.69 10.31
CA SER A 151 5.65 -26.39 9.47
C SER A 151 6.56 -25.39 8.79
N GLN A 152 7.63 -25.87 8.19
CA GLN A 152 8.48 -25.03 7.35
C GLN A 152 7.65 -24.43 6.21
N PHE A 153 7.82 -23.13 6.00
CA PHE A 153 7.19 -22.35 4.94
C PHE A 153 8.26 -21.55 4.19
N ARG A 154 7.89 -20.43 3.54
CA ARG A 154 8.84 -19.60 2.82
C ARG A 154 9.80 -18.89 3.77
N GLY A 155 11.01 -18.64 3.24
CA GLY A 155 12.13 -18.11 3.99
C GLY A 155 12.81 -19.15 4.87
N THR A 156 14.12 -19.07 4.99
CA THR A 156 14.91 -19.98 5.86
C THR A 156 14.48 -19.85 7.32
N HIS A 157 14.21 -18.62 7.75
CA HIS A 157 13.86 -18.31 9.14
C HIS A 157 12.35 -18.06 9.32
N GLY A 158 11.63 -17.78 8.23
CA GLY A 158 10.23 -17.42 8.23
C GLY A 158 9.92 -16.27 7.28
N HIS A 159 8.98 -15.41 7.66
CA HIS A 159 8.57 -14.30 6.79
C HIS A 159 8.27 -13.03 7.58
N ILE A 160 8.29 -11.89 6.85
CA ILE A 160 7.92 -10.59 7.39
C ILE A 160 6.71 -10.07 6.60
N GLY A 161 5.59 -9.91 7.28
CA GLY A 161 4.36 -9.41 6.67
C GLY A 161 4.28 -7.89 6.68
N TYR A 162 4.11 -7.30 5.50
CA TYR A 162 3.81 -5.88 5.32
C TYR A 162 2.43 -5.68 4.72
N ARG A 163 1.74 -4.64 5.16
CA ARG A 163 0.56 -4.09 4.48
C ARG A 163 0.99 -2.94 3.60
N CYS A 164 0.25 -2.72 2.50
CA CYS A 164 0.39 -1.53 1.66
C CYS A 164 -0.97 -1.08 1.15
N PHE A 165 -1.07 0.14 0.64
CA PHE A 165 -2.34 0.67 0.13
C PHE A 165 -2.81 0.01 -1.17
N ASN A 166 -1.87 -0.37 -2.03
CA ASN A 166 -2.16 -1.03 -3.31
C ASN A 166 -0.99 -1.93 -3.69
N VAL A 167 -1.26 -3.25 -3.78
CA VAL A 167 -0.21 -4.26 -3.97
C VAL A 167 0.46 -4.11 -5.35
N GLU A 168 -0.30 -3.90 -6.44
CA GLU A 168 0.25 -3.78 -7.78
C GLU A 168 1.18 -2.55 -7.88
N ARG A 169 0.78 -1.41 -7.29
CA ARG A 169 1.61 -0.20 -7.23
C ARG A 169 2.88 -0.45 -6.42
N SER A 170 2.76 -1.13 -5.27
CA SER A 170 3.89 -1.43 -4.41
C SER A 170 4.85 -2.42 -5.05
N LEU A 171 4.37 -3.43 -5.77
CA LEU A 171 5.22 -4.33 -6.56
C LEU A 171 6.01 -3.57 -7.63
N LYS A 172 5.36 -2.63 -8.34
CA LYS A 172 6.06 -1.78 -9.31
C LYS A 172 7.12 -0.90 -8.65
N TYR A 173 6.84 -0.35 -7.47
CA TYR A 173 7.82 0.40 -6.68
C TYR A 173 8.99 -0.51 -6.26
N LEU A 174 8.71 -1.66 -5.69
CA LEU A 174 9.71 -2.62 -5.21
C LEU A 174 10.57 -3.19 -6.34
N SER A 175 10.02 -3.30 -7.56
CA SER A 175 10.80 -3.76 -8.72
C SER A 175 11.98 -2.85 -9.07
N SER A 176 11.90 -1.55 -8.75
CA SER A 176 13.03 -0.63 -8.91
C SER A 176 14.18 -0.87 -7.93
N TYR A 177 13.93 -1.68 -6.90
CA TYR A 177 14.92 -2.16 -5.93
C TYR A 177 15.31 -3.63 -6.14
N GLY A 178 14.87 -4.24 -7.24
CA GLY A 178 15.22 -5.61 -7.60
C GLY A 178 14.27 -6.69 -7.05
N PHE A 179 13.22 -6.32 -6.32
CA PHE A 179 12.24 -7.28 -5.81
C PHE A 179 11.22 -7.68 -6.89
N THR A 180 10.90 -8.96 -6.95
CA THR A 180 9.96 -9.52 -7.92
C THR A 180 8.88 -10.39 -7.25
N PRO A 181 7.63 -10.39 -7.77
CA PRO A 181 6.57 -11.18 -7.17
C PRO A 181 6.75 -12.69 -7.42
N ALA A 182 6.62 -13.50 -6.39
CA ALA A 182 6.49 -14.95 -6.49
C ALA A 182 5.08 -15.29 -6.96
N LYS A 183 4.91 -15.47 -8.27
CA LYS A 183 3.59 -15.57 -8.95
C LYS A 183 2.72 -16.71 -8.44
N ASP A 184 3.32 -17.80 -7.98
CA ASP A 184 2.65 -18.97 -7.40
C ASP A 184 1.98 -18.69 -6.05
N THR A 185 2.32 -17.55 -5.40
CA THR A 185 1.79 -17.14 -4.11
C THR A 185 0.66 -16.13 -4.20
N ILE A 186 0.36 -15.64 -5.40
CA ILE A 186 -0.65 -14.61 -5.59
C ILE A 186 -2.02 -15.10 -5.15
N LYS A 187 -2.62 -14.39 -4.19
CA LYS A 187 -4.01 -14.55 -3.80
C LYS A 187 -4.79 -13.30 -4.18
N LEU A 188 -5.92 -13.49 -4.83
CA LEU A 188 -6.79 -12.39 -5.26
C LEU A 188 -7.93 -12.15 -4.26
N ASP A 189 -8.41 -10.92 -4.22
CA ASP A 189 -9.65 -10.56 -3.53
C ASP A 189 -10.89 -10.87 -4.41
N SER A 190 -12.08 -10.62 -3.88
CA SER A 190 -13.35 -10.84 -4.61
C SER A 190 -13.52 -9.94 -5.85
N LYS A 191 -12.70 -8.90 -5.99
CA LYS A 191 -12.68 -8.00 -7.16
C LYS A 191 -11.58 -8.35 -8.16
N GLY A 192 -10.84 -9.47 -7.95
CA GLY A 192 -9.74 -9.91 -8.81
C GLY A 192 -8.44 -9.12 -8.63
N ARG A 193 -8.28 -8.34 -7.57
CA ARG A 193 -7.05 -7.58 -7.26
C ARG A 193 -6.13 -8.43 -6.38
N ILE A 194 -4.83 -8.23 -6.50
CA ILE A 194 -3.86 -8.93 -5.64
C ILE A 194 -4.09 -8.51 -4.18
N LYS A 195 -4.42 -9.49 -3.33
CA LYS A 195 -4.61 -9.32 -1.89
C LYS A 195 -3.36 -9.67 -1.11
N VAL A 196 -2.67 -10.74 -1.50
CA VAL A 196 -1.43 -11.22 -0.89
C VAL A 196 -0.51 -11.72 -1.98
N VAL A 197 0.76 -11.48 -1.83
CA VAL A 197 1.84 -12.04 -2.67
C VAL A 197 3.12 -12.05 -1.84
N TYR A 198 3.95 -13.06 -2.03
CA TYR A 198 5.33 -13.08 -1.54
C TYR A 198 6.26 -12.58 -2.63
N LEU A 199 7.44 -12.08 -2.23
CA LEU A 199 8.52 -11.76 -3.14
C LEU A 199 9.42 -12.97 -3.35
N ASN A 200 10.11 -13.04 -4.49
CA ASN A 200 11.08 -14.10 -4.76
C ASN A 200 12.36 -13.91 -3.93
N GLU A 201 12.70 -12.65 -3.69
CA GLU A 201 13.89 -12.25 -2.95
C GLU A 201 13.60 -12.27 -1.44
N GLU A 202 14.57 -12.78 -0.69
CA GLU A 202 14.55 -12.81 0.77
C GLU A 202 15.46 -11.70 1.33
N ILE A 203 15.16 -11.27 2.55
CA ILE A 203 16.03 -10.39 3.33
C ILE A 203 16.53 -11.18 4.52
N GLU A 204 17.84 -11.49 4.55
CA GLU A 204 18.50 -12.25 5.63
C GLU A 204 17.74 -13.54 5.99
N GLY A 205 17.30 -14.30 4.97
CA GLY A 205 16.57 -15.55 5.16
C GLY A 205 15.10 -15.40 5.55
N PHE A 206 14.55 -14.18 5.48
CA PHE A 206 13.12 -13.95 5.65
C PHE A 206 12.45 -13.67 4.30
N ALA A 207 11.39 -14.39 3.99
CA ALA A 207 10.51 -14.09 2.89
C ALA A 207 9.69 -12.81 3.21
N ILE A 208 9.39 -12.02 2.20
CA ILE A 208 8.64 -10.76 2.34
C ILE A 208 7.30 -10.90 1.63
#